data_8fcbf33e525623e386cbe176816e2320
#
_entry.id   8fcbf33e525623e386cbe176816e2320
#
_cell.length_a   1.000
_cell.length_b   1.000
_cell.length_c   1.000
_cell.angle_alpha   90.00
_cell.angle_beta   90.00
_cell.angle_gamma   90.00
#
_symmetry.space_group_name_H-M   'P 1'
#
loop_
_entity.id
_entity.type
_entity.pdbx_description
1 polymer ?
#
loop_
_entity_poly.entity_id
_entity_poly.type
_entity_poly.pdbx_seq_one_letter_code
_entity_poly.pdbx_strand_id
1 'polypeptide(L)'
;LGHSMGSFFARRYLTVYKDGIDGVILLGTGAPKDAEVRFGYLLADAVCKQKGTRYRSKMLYNLSLGNYNRRFKPTKTPYDWLSRDEKRDRAFGEDPLTDFIFTAGAYRDFFEVILNTSKLDKSGKMRTDLPILILSGSKDPVGEETKGVRRVYDRYDQAGAEDLSIGFYEGARH
;
A
#
# COMPACT_ATOMS: atom_id res chain seq x y z
N LEU A 1 -13.86 2.99 1.19
CA LEU A 1 -12.98 1.92 0.78
C LEU A 1 -11.64 2.49 0.30
N GLY A 2 -10.51 1.89 0.71
CA GLY A 2 -9.16 2.19 0.22
C GLY A 2 -8.48 0.94 -0.30
N HIS A 3 -8.04 0.95 -1.57
CA HIS A 3 -7.27 -0.15 -2.17
C HIS A 3 -5.82 0.27 -2.38
N SER A 4 -4.87 -0.63 -2.12
CA SER A 4 -3.44 -0.41 -2.35
C SER A 4 -2.94 0.90 -1.71
N MET A 5 -2.38 1.82 -2.48
CA MET A 5 -2.01 3.17 -2.04
C MET A 5 -3.18 3.87 -1.32
N GLY A 6 -4.41 3.74 -1.82
CA GLY A 6 -5.62 4.29 -1.18
C GLY A 6 -5.88 3.76 0.22
N SER A 7 -5.42 2.53 0.55
CA SER A 7 -5.54 1.99 1.89
C SER A 7 -4.69 2.74 2.92
N PHE A 8 -3.50 3.22 2.54
CA PHE A 8 -2.66 4.05 3.41
C PHE A 8 -3.28 5.42 3.64
N PHE A 9 -3.89 6.02 2.62
CA PHE A 9 -4.64 7.28 2.78
C PHE A 9 -5.88 7.10 3.66
N ALA A 10 -6.63 6.00 3.49
CA ALA A 10 -7.77 5.69 4.34
C ALA A 10 -7.35 5.53 5.80
N ARG A 11 -6.26 4.80 6.08
CA ARG A 11 -5.70 4.64 7.44
C ARG A 11 -5.27 5.98 8.03
N ARG A 12 -4.62 6.84 7.24
CA ARG A 12 -4.30 8.19 7.69
C ARG A 12 -5.55 9.00 7.99
N TYR A 13 -6.61 8.88 7.16
CA TYR A 13 -7.88 9.54 7.40
C TYR A 13 -8.48 9.15 8.76
N LEU A 14 -8.50 7.85 9.10
CA LEU A 14 -9.02 7.33 10.37
C LEU A 14 -8.37 7.96 11.62
N THR A 15 -7.13 8.37 11.51
CA THR A 15 -6.36 8.90 12.64
C THR A 15 -6.38 10.42 12.72
N VAL A 16 -6.63 11.10 11.59
CA VAL A 16 -6.64 12.58 11.51
C VAL A 16 -8.05 13.13 11.63
N TYR A 17 -9.01 12.47 10.98
CA TYR A 17 -10.41 12.89 10.96
C TYR A 17 -11.26 11.87 11.73
N LYS A 18 -12.07 12.38 12.66
CA LYS A 18 -12.88 11.52 13.52
C LYS A 18 -14.31 11.32 13.03
N ASP A 19 -14.76 12.14 12.07
CA ASP A 19 -16.14 12.20 11.61
C ASP A 19 -16.25 12.01 10.11
N GLY A 20 -17.46 11.81 9.61
CA GLY A 20 -17.79 11.79 8.17
C GLY A 20 -17.67 10.43 7.49
N ILE A 21 -17.45 9.35 8.25
CA ILE A 21 -17.49 7.97 7.74
C ILE A 21 -18.13 7.03 8.77
N ASP A 22 -18.84 6.02 8.28
CA ASP A 22 -19.55 5.02 9.07
C ASP A 22 -18.83 3.66 9.14
N GLY A 23 -17.75 3.51 8.39
CA GLY A 23 -16.92 2.32 8.37
C GLY A 23 -15.83 2.40 7.32
N VAL A 24 -14.85 1.49 7.37
CA VAL A 24 -13.76 1.45 6.40
C VAL A 24 -13.46 0.03 5.91
N ILE A 25 -13.20 -0.09 4.63
CA ILE A 25 -12.66 -1.31 4.01
C ILE A 25 -11.26 -1.00 3.50
N LEU A 26 -10.27 -1.72 4.02
CA LEU A 26 -8.87 -1.67 3.60
C LEU A 26 -8.56 -2.89 2.73
N LEU A 27 -8.31 -2.69 1.45
CA LEU A 27 -8.04 -3.76 0.50
C LEU A 27 -6.58 -3.69 0.04
N GLY A 28 -5.86 -4.80 0.10
CA GLY A 28 -4.46 -4.88 -0.34
C GLY A 28 -3.54 -3.89 0.41
N THR A 29 -3.75 -3.75 1.71
CA THR A 29 -2.91 -2.90 2.57
C THR A 29 -1.66 -3.63 3.04
N GLY A 30 -0.74 -2.91 3.68
CA GLY A 30 0.47 -3.48 4.25
C GLY A 30 1.09 -2.62 5.34
N ALA A 31 2.11 -3.14 6.00
CA ALA A 31 2.90 -2.41 6.98
C ALA A 31 4.39 -2.66 6.72
N PRO A 32 4.97 -2.02 5.69
CA PRO A 32 6.39 -2.15 5.39
C PRO A 32 7.23 -1.63 6.57
N LYS A 33 8.47 -2.07 6.64
CA LYS A 33 9.39 -1.65 7.70
C LYS A 33 9.73 -0.16 7.55
N ASP A 34 9.61 0.59 8.64
CA ASP A 34 9.87 2.05 8.63
C ASP A 34 11.26 2.40 8.10
N ALA A 35 12.28 1.57 8.38
CA ALA A 35 13.64 1.80 7.88
C ALA A 35 13.74 1.72 6.35
N GLU A 36 13.05 0.74 5.73
CA GLU A 36 13.02 0.58 4.28
C GLU A 36 12.29 1.76 3.62
N VAL A 37 11.14 2.16 4.20
CA VAL A 37 10.36 3.31 3.70
C VAL A 37 11.14 4.61 3.85
N ARG A 38 11.84 4.80 4.99
CA ARG A 38 12.69 5.98 5.23
C ARG A 38 13.83 6.06 4.23
N PHE A 39 14.46 4.93 3.92
CA PHE A 39 15.47 4.87 2.86
C PHE A 39 14.89 5.26 1.50
N GLY A 40 13.72 4.72 1.14
CA GLY A 40 13.00 5.11 -0.07
C GLY A 40 12.68 6.60 -0.14
N TYR A 41 12.23 7.18 0.98
CA TYR A 41 11.97 8.62 1.11
C TYR A 41 13.22 9.45 0.84
N LEU A 42 14.33 9.14 1.51
CA LEU A 42 15.60 9.87 1.35
C LEU A 42 16.13 9.80 -0.07
N LEU A 43 16.01 8.63 -0.70
CA LEU A 43 16.42 8.44 -2.09
C LEU A 43 15.54 9.24 -3.05
N ALA A 44 14.21 9.22 -2.85
CA ALA A 44 13.28 10.01 -3.66
C ALA A 44 13.51 11.52 -3.49
N ASP A 45 13.79 11.99 -2.28
CA ASP A 45 14.12 13.39 -1.99
C ASP A 45 15.43 13.81 -2.68
N ALA A 46 16.46 12.96 -2.64
CA ALA A 46 17.72 13.21 -3.37
C ALA A 46 17.50 13.33 -4.88
N VAL A 47 16.67 12.44 -5.47
CA VAL A 47 16.29 12.52 -6.88
C VAL A 47 15.52 13.80 -7.18
N CYS A 48 14.60 14.21 -6.29
CA CYS A 48 13.87 15.47 -6.44
C CYS A 48 14.80 16.68 -6.46
N LYS A 49 15.79 16.72 -5.56
CA LYS A 49 16.79 17.80 -5.47
C LYS A 49 17.68 17.87 -6.71
N GLN A 50 18.06 16.72 -7.25
CA GLN A 50 19.00 16.64 -8.38
C GLN A 50 18.33 16.81 -9.74
N LYS A 51 17.12 16.21 -9.93
CA LYS A 51 16.45 16.10 -11.24
C LYS A 51 15.07 16.77 -11.28
N GLY A 52 14.62 17.34 -10.18
CA GLY A 52 13.32 17.97 -10.05
C GLY A 52 12.20 16.99 -9.66
N THR A 53 11.14 17.52 -9.06
CA THR A 53 10.01 16.74 -8.53
C THR A 53 9.19 16.04 -9.61
N ARG A 54 9.20 16.54 -10.85
CA ARG A 54 8.46 15.95 -11.98
C ARG A 54 9.22 14.83 -12.71
N TYR A 55 10.49 14.58 -12.35
CA TYR A 55 11.28 13.54 -12.99
C TYR A 55 10.70 12.15 -12.70
N ARG A 56 10.52 11.32 -13.76
CA ARG A 56 10.01 9.94 -13.66
C ARG A 56 11.19 8.98 -13.55
N SER A 57 11.45 8.46 -12.36
CA SER A 57 12.60 7.64 -12.05
C SER A 57 12.31 6.15 -12.17
N LYS A 58 12.89 5.48 -13.19
CA LYS A 58 12.83 4.01 -13.31
C LYS A 58 13.49 3.31 -12.11
N MET A 59 14.51 3.93 -11.51
CA MET A 59 15.17 3.39 -10.31
C MET A 59 14.19 3.33 -9.12
N LEU A 60 13.47 4.43 -8.84
CA LEU A 60 12.47 4.45 -7.77
C LEU A 60 11.32 3.46 -8.04
N TYR A 61 10.87 3.35 -9.29
CA TYR A 61 9.89 2.35 -9.68
C TYR A 61 10.39 0.93 -9.39
N ASN A 62 11.60 0.58 -9.81
CA ASN A 62 12.16 -0.76 -9.63
C ASN A 62 12.37 -1.11 -8.15
N LEU A 63 12.73 -0.14 -7.31
CA LEU A 63 12.89 -0.34 -5.86
C LEU A 63 11.57 -0.51 -5.12
N SER A 64 10.47 0.09 -5.63
CA SER A 64 9.15 0.01 -5.02
C SER A 64 8.31 -1.12 -5.62
N LEU A 65 7.77 -0.91 -6.81
CA LEU A 65 6.79 -1.81 -7.44
C LEU A 65 7.43 -2.86 -8.37
N GLY A 66 8.54 -2.51 -9.03
CA GLY A 66 9.15 -3.32 -10.08
C GLY A 66 9.67 -4.69 -9.62
N ASN A 67 9.84 -4.89 -8.31
CA ASN A 67 10.29 -6.17 -7.75
C ASN A 67 9.16 -7.14 -7.43
N TYR A 68 7.91 -6.68 -7.35
CA TYR A 68 6.78 -7.53 -6.93
C TYR A 68 6.54 -8.70 -7.89
N ASN A 69 6.69 -8.46 -9.18
CA ASN A 69 6.48 -9.49 -10.21
C ASN A 69 7.48 -10.66 -10.16
N ARG A 70 8.66 -10.46 -9.54
CA ARG A 70 9.69 -11.53 -9.44
C ARG A 70 9.22 -12.76 -8.69
N ARG A 71 8.21 -12.63 -7.82
CA ARG A 71 7.65 -13.73 -7.02
C ARG A 71 6.74 -14.66 -7.84
N PHE A 72 6.32 -14.25 -9.03
CA PHE A 72 5.34 -14.95 -9.86
C PHE A 72 5.95 -15.58 -11.13
N LYS A 73 7.24 -15.88 -11.10
CA LYS A 73 7.92 -16.53 -12.24
C LYS A 73 7.43 -17.97 -12.48
N PRO A 74 7.27 -18.42 -13.75
CA PRO A 74 7.43 -17.62 -14.98
C PRO A 74 6.28 -16.61 -15.15
N THR A 75 6.63 -15.35 -15.46
CA THR A 75 5.64 -14.27 -15.63
C THR A 75 5.10 -14.26 -17.06
N LYS A 76 3.83 -13.93 -17.21
CA LYS A 76 3.14 -13.76 -18.50
C LYS A 76 3.04 -12.29 -18.90
N THR A 77 2.94 -11.41 -17.87
CA THR A 77 2.84 -9.96 -18.04
C THR A 77 3.78 -9.26 -17.04
N PRO A 78 4.06 -7.96 -17.20
CA PRO A 78 4.74 -7.18 -16.17
C PRO A 78 3.92 -6.97 -14.89
N TYR A 79 2.65 -7.37 -14.88
CA TYR A 79 1.65 -7.07 -13.84
C TYR A 79 1.09 -8.31 -13.15
N ASP A 80 1.69 -9.49 -13.33
CA ASP A 80 1.22 -10.74 -12.71
C ASP A 80 1.07 -10.65 -11.19
N TRP A 81 1.74 -9.71 -10.55
CA TRP A 81 1.59 -9.46 -9.12
C TRP A 81 0.24 -8.85 -8.73
N LEU A 82 -0.50 -8.24 -9.68
CA LEU A 82 -1.81 -7.63 -9.45
C LEU A 82 -2.92 -8.67 -9.45
N SER A 83 -2.94 -9.57 -10.45
CA SER A 83 -4.03 -10.52 -10.59
C SER A 83 -3.55 -11.91 -11.05
N ARG A 84 -4.41 -12.90 -10.90
CA ARG A 84 -4.27 -14.22 -11.55
C ARG A 84 -4.93 -14.26 -12.93
N ASP A 85 -5.76 -13.26 -13.22
CA ASP A 85 -6.44 -13.10 -14.51
C ASP A 85 -5.58 -12.31 -15.47
N GLU A 86 -4.96 -13.01 -16.41
CA GLU A 86 -4.09 -12.43 -17.44
C GLU A 86 -4.79 -11.33 -18.27
N LYS A 87 -6.11 -11.43 -18.48
CA LYS A 87 -6.86 -10.40 -19.22
C LYS A 87 -6.89 -9.09 -18.42
N ARG A 88 -7.06 -9.18 -17.11
CA ARG A 88 -7.02 -8.00 -16.22
C ARG A 88 -5.64 -7.37 -16.20
N ASP A 89 -4.59 -8.19 -16.11
CA ASP A 89 -3.21 -7.70 -16.12
C ASP A 89 -2.85 -7.01 -17.44
N ARG A 90 -3.30 -7.54 -18.58
CA ARG A 90 -3.13 -6.90 -19.89
C ARG A 90 -3.90 -5.59 -19.98
N ALA A 91 -5.17 -5.59 -19.59
CA ALA A 91 -6.00 -4.37 -19.58
C ALA A 91 -5.39 -3.27 -18.70
N PHE A 92 -4.79 -3.63 -17.55
CA PHE A 92 -4.07 -2.68 -16.72
C PHE A 92 -2.88 -2.05 -17.44
N GLY A 93 -2.10 -2.86 -18.17
CA GLY A 93 -0.93 -2.36 -18.90
C GLY A 93 -1.27 -1.56 -20.17
N GLU A 94 -2.46 -1.74 -20.72
CA GLU A 94 -2.95 -1.02 -21.91
C GLU A 94 -3.65 0.30 -21.57
N ASP A 95 -4.08 0.47 -20.32
CA ASP A 95 -4.76 1.69 -19.87
C ASP A 95 -3.74 2.78 -19.49
N PRO A 96 -3.72 3.92 -20.20
CA PRO A 96 -2.78 5.01 -19.94
C PRO A 96 -2.97 5.68 -18.57
N LEU A 97 -4.09 5.42 -17.89
CA LEU A 97 -4.37 5.94 -16.55
C LEU A 97 -3.81 5.02 -15.44
N THR A 98 -3.38 3.80 -15.77
CA THR A 98 -2.86 2.83 -14.80
C THR A 98 -1.38 2.50 -15.00
N ASP A 99 -0.91 2.38 -16.25
CA ASP A 99 0.49 2.06 -16.56
C ASP A 99 1.34 3.33 -16.72
N PHE A 100 1.67 3.97 -15.63
CA PHE A 100 2.63 5.08 -15.64
C PHE A 100 3.60 5.02 -14.46
N ILE A 101 4.82 5.51 -14.70
CA ILE A 101 5.82 5.66 -13.64
C ILE A 101 5.52 6.95 -12.87
N PHE A 102 5.39 6.86 -11.57
CA PHE A 102 5.25 8.03 -10.70
C PHE A 102 6.44 8.98 -10.81
N THR A 103 6.17 10.26 -10.61
CA THR A 103 7.23 11.26 -10.47
C THR A 103 8.02 11.05 -9.18
N ALA A 104 9.25 11.55 -9.13
CA ALA A 104 10.08 11.50 -7.91
C ALA A 104 9.37 12.18 -6.72
N GLY A 105 8.68 13.30 -6.96
CA GLY A 105 7.85 13.96 -5.96
C GLY A 105 6.74 13.07 -5.44
N ALA A 106 6.01 12.39 -6.33
CA ALA A 106 4.93 11.48 -5.92
C ALA A 106 5.45 10.30 -5.08
N TYR A 107 6.62 9.72 -5.42
CA TYR A 107 7.26 8.70 -4.57
C TYR A 107 7.64 9.24 -3.20
N ARG A 108 8.29 10.41 -3.15
CA ARG A 108 8.68 11.04 -1.89
C ARG A 108 7.47 11.27 -0.99
N ASP A 109 6.44 11.89 -1.52
CA ASP A 109 5.23 12.23 -0.77
C ASP A 109 4.46 10.97 -0.33
N PHE A 110 4.45 9.92 -1.15
CA PHE A 110 3.83 8.64 -0.78
C PHE A 110 4.63 7.91 0.32
N PHE A 111 5.96 7.88 0.26
CA PHE A 111 6.77 7.35 1.36
C PHE A 111 6.56 8.12 2.66
N GLU A 112 6.40 9.43 2.59
CA GLU A 112 6.04 10.25 3.76
C GLU A 112 4.66 9.87 4.32
N VAL A 113 3.66 9.66 3.47
CA VAL A 113 2.33 9.17 3.89
C VAL A 113 2.46 7.82 4.60
N ILE A 114 3.22 6.87 4.07
CA ILE A 114 3.41 5.55 4.70
C ILE A 114 4.07 5.69 6.08
N LEU A 115 5.12 6.50 6.22
CA LEU A 115 5.81 6.73 7.49
C LEU A 115 4.88 7.37 8.53
N ASN A 116 4.13 8.39 8.13
CA ASN A 116 3.17 9.07 8.99
C ASN A 116 2.04 8.13 9.40
N THR A 117 1.50 7.33 8.47
CA THR A 117 0.47 6.32 8.75
C THR A 117 1.00 5.27 9.74
N SER A 118 2.21 4.75 9.54
CA SER A 118 2.83 3.80 10.47
C SER A 118 2.99 4.37 11.89
N LYS A 119 3.38 5.64 12.01
CA LYS A 119 3.49 6.33 13.29
C LYS A 119 2.13 6.50 13.98
N LEU A 120 1.11 6.86 13.20
CA LEU A 120 -0.25 7.07 13.72
C LEU A 120 -0.89 5.74 14.15
N ASP A 121 -0.79 4.68 13.35
CA ASP A 121 -1.26 3.34 13.72
C ASP A 121 -0.65 2.85 15.03
N LYS A 122 0.66 3.08 15.23
CA LYS A 122 1.37 2.71 16.47
C LYS A 122 0.99 3.58 17.67
N SER A 123 0.40 4.75 17.44
CA SER A 123 0.00 5.66 18.53
C SER A 123 -1.30 5.25 19.22
N GLY A 124 -2.07 4.34 18.64
CA GLY A 124 -3.39 3.95 19.12
C GLY A 124 -4.46 5.06 19.06
N LYS A 125 -4.16 6.19 18.43
CA LYS A 125 -5.07 7.35 18.36
C LYS A 125 -6.00 7.22 17.16
N MET A 126 -6.92 6.29 17.24
CA MET A 126 -7.95 6.13 16.22
C MET A 126 -9.34 6.06 16.88
N ARG A 127 -10.38 6.16 16.08
CA ARG A 127 -11.77 5.92 16.51
C ARG A 127 -11.97 4.40 16.65
N THR A 128 -12.29 3.93 17.86
CA THR A 128 -12.36 2.49 18.16
C THR A 128 -13.71 1.87 17.82
N ASP A 129 -14.77 2.69 17.81
CA ASP A 129 -16.15 2.30 17.51
C ASP A 129 -16.47 2.14 16.01
N LEU A 130 -15.51 2.43 15.14
CA LEU A 130 -15.70 2.38 13.69
C LEU A 130 -15.51 0.95 13.16
N PRO A 131 -16.49 0.39 12.41
CA PRO A 131 -16.31 -0.89 11.73
C PRO A 131 -15.17 -0.87 10.73
N ILE A 132 -14.23 -1.82 10.88
CA ILE A 132 -13.03 -1.93 10.02
C ILE A 132 -12.94 -3.34 9.44
N LEU A 133 -12.97 -3.43 8.12
CA LEU A 133 -12.75 -4.67 7.38
C LEU A 133 -11.42 -4.60 6.62
N ILE A 134 -10.52 -5.55 6.87
CA ILE A 134 -9.23 -5.65 6.18
C ILE A 134 -9.26 -6.89 5.28
N LEU A 135 -9.05 -6.70 3.98
CA LEU A 135 -9.05 -7.77 2.99
C LEU A 135 -7.73 -7.78 2.19
N SER A 136 -7.22 -8.98 1.89
CA SER A 136 -6.02 -9.12 1.06
C SER A 136 -5.96 -10.49 0.39
N GLY A 137 -5.25 -10.59 -0.74
CA GLY A 137 -4.84 -11.87 -1.28
C GLY A 137 -3.74 -12.52 -0.44
N SER A 138 -3.76 -13.85 -0.28
CA SER A 138 -2.72 -14.56 0.46
C SER A 138 -1.35 -14.53 -0.22
N LYS A 139 -1.31 -14.16 -1.52
CA LYS A 139 -0.10 -13.98 -2.33
C LYS A 139 0.20 -12.53 -2.67
N ASP A 140 -0.49 -11.58 -2.03
CA ASP A 140 -0.28 -10.15 -2.26
C ASP A 140 1.12 -9.71 -1.76
N PRO A 141 2.02 -9.24 -2.66
CA PRO A 141 3.37 -8.83 -2.26
C PRO A 141 3.38 -7.50 -1.48
N VAL A 142 2.37 -6.64 -1.65
CA VAL A 142 2.24 -5.37 -0.89
C VAL A 142 2.00 -5.66 0.58
N GLY A 143 1.18 -6.67 0.87
CA GLY A 143 0.90 -7.16 2.21
C GLY A 143 1.95 -8.14 2.75
N GLU A 144 3.09 -8.33 2.07
CA GLU A 144 4.12 -9.31 2.45
C GLU A 144 3.53 -10.72 2.63
N GLU A 145 2.66 -11.13 1.68
CA GLU A 145 1.98 -12.44 1.73
C GLU A 145 1.28 -12.64 3.09
N THR A 146 0.43 -11.72 3.45
CA THR A 146 -0.36 -11.62 4.69
C THR A 146 0.35 -11.03 5.92
N LYS A 147 1.66 -11.13 6.05
CA LYS A 147 2.40 -10.70 7.25
C LYS A 147 2.25 -9.20 7.54
N GLY A 148 2.35 -8.37 6.53
CA GLY A 148 2.17 -6.92 6.65
C GLY A 148 0.73 -6.54 6.99
N VAL A 149 -0.23 -7.29 6.44
CA VAL A 149 -1.66 -7.09 6.70
C VAL A 149 -2.00 -7.45 8.15
N ARG A 150 -1.47 -8.59 8.65
CA ARG A 150 -1.64 -8.99 10.06
C ARG A 150 -1.06 -7.95 11.02
N ARG A 151 0.11 -7.38 10.70
CA ARG A 151 0.67 -6.28 11.51
C ARG A 151 -0.25 -5.06 11.59
N VAL A 152 -1.01 -4.74 10.52
CA VAL A 152 -2.02 -3.67 10.57
C VAL A 152 -3.17 -4.07 11.49
N TYR A 153 -3.69 -5.29 11.34
CA TYR A 153 -4.74 -5.83 12.19
C TYR A 153 -4.34 -5.79 13.67
N ASP A 154 -3.16 -6.35 14.00
CA ASP A 154 -2.68 -6.41 15.39
C ASP A 154 -2.54 -5.03 16.04
N ARG A 155 -2.16 -4.00 15.25
CA ARG A 155 -2.07 -2.61 15.74
C ARG A 155 -3.45 -2.05 16.08
N TYR A 156 -4.46 -2.35 15.26
CA TYR A 156 -5.81 -1.86 15.46
C TYR A 156 -6.51 -2.59 16.59
N ASP A 157 -6.30 -3.89 16.72
CA ASP A 157 -6.74 -4.69 17.85
C ASP A 157 -6.15 -4.17 19.17
N GLN A 158 -4.83 -3.95 19.22
CA GLN A 158 -4.14 -3.35 20.36
C GLN A 158 -4.59 -1.91 20.68
N ALA A 159 -5.05 -1.17 19.68
CA ALA A 159 -5.62 0.17 19.86
C ALA A 159 -7.05 0.13 20.39
N GLY A 160 -7.67 -1.05 20.52
CA GLY A 160 -8.99 -1.24 21.05
C GLY A 160 -10.13 -1.11 20.02
N ALA A 161 -9.88 -1.39 18.74
CA ALA A 161 -10.94 -1.40 17.73
C ALA A 161 -12.02 -2.45 18.07
N GLU A 162 -13.26 -2.00 18.22
CA GLU A 162 -14.39 -2.82 18.72
C GLU A 162 -15.01 -3.72 17.65
N ASP A 163 -15.02 -3.26 16.40
CA ASP A 163 -15.53 -4.01 15.23
C ASP A 163 -14.42 -4.11 14.16
N LEU A 164 -13.55 -5.09 14.33
CA LEU A 164 -12.38 -5.31 13.47
C LEU A 164 -12.42 -6.71 12.88
N SER A 165 -12.42 -6.78 11.55
CA SER A 165 -12.42 -8.04 10.81
C SER A 165 -11.28 -8.10 9.79
N ILE A 166 -10.73 -9.31 9.59
CA ILE A 166 -9.68 -9.58 8.59
C ILE A 166 -10.05 -10.80 7.76
N GLY A 167 -9.88 -10.70 6.44
CA GLY A 167 -10.11 -11.79 5.51
C GLY A 167 -8.99 -11.95 4.49
N PHE A 168 -8.63 -13.20 4.20
CA PHE A 168 -7.64 -13.52 3.18
C PHE A 168 -8.26 -14.40 2.09
N TYR A 169 -8.04 -14.03 0.86
CA TYR A 169 -8.43 -14.81 -0.32
C TYR A 169 -7.27 -15.70 -0.75
N GLU A 170 -7.44 -17.03 -0.60
CA GLU A 170 -6.38 -17.99 -0.86
C GLU A 170 -5.92 -17.95 -2.33
N GLY A 171 -4.60 -17.87 -2.52
CA GLY A 171 -3.96 -17.78 -3.82
C GLY A 171 -4.24 -16.48 -4.59
N ALA A 172 -5.08 -15.57 -4.10
CA ALA A 172 -5.28 -14.26 -4.72
C ALA A 172 -4.05 -13.38 -4.55
N ARG A 173 -3.85 -12.46 -5.51
CA ARG A 173 -2.75 -11.48 -5.54
C ARG A 173 -3.24 -10.12 -5.03
N HIS A 174 -2.77 -9.04 -5.57
CA HIS A 174 -3.05 -7.68 -5.06
C HIS A 174 -4.43 -7.09 -5.44
#